data_f10dd0575ab89334fae8ca7a1d551885
#
_entry.id   f10dd0575ab89334fae8ca7a1d551885
#
_cell.length_a   1.000
_cell.length_b   1.000
_cell.length_c   1.000
_cell.angle_alpha   90.00
_cell.angle_beta   90.00
_cell.angle_gamma   90.00
#
_symmetry.space_group_name_H-M   'P 1'
#
loop_
_entity.id
_entity.type
_entity.pdbx_description
1 polymer ?
#
loop_
_entity_poly.entity_id
_entity_poly.type
_entity_poly.pdbx_seq_one_letter_code
_entity_poly.pdbx_strand_id
1 'polypeptide(L)'
;MQSSVFAVNDEPFCLWEVDPERRVRSFLDGIDVDFFEYTLRTHVQTEDEKRALVAIRLSLHHATEAMFSLLGAFIQAPDCPYAWMAKCSNGELREFTERVNRNDPKLISKLNIPVVSWHSVGTAVFATYKPGTERQKSTVGCFATLWAALTAELNNPAYVDEYNALKHGFRVRGGGFTLIAGVEHEYGVPPPAAEMRTIGESAFGATFLKIEPFGSAKGTRHIRSRQTSVNWSLERTILLHQLVHMSINNVVSALKVVNRYKPGECRFLRPENDSDFTEPWKHSPGVTSMNFDHELDESLLPPLTKAELLAKLRAK
;
A
#
# COMPACT_ATOMS: atom_id res chain seq x y z
N MET A 1 27.51 -4.65 -25.12
CA MET A 1 26.90 -4.98 -23.82
C MET A 1 27.38 -3.98 -22.80
N GLN A 2 26.48 -3.39 -22.07
CA GLN A 2 26.77 -2.45 -20.96
C GLN A 2 26.23 -3.03 -19.67
N SER A 3 26.78 -2.63 -18.53
CA SER A 3 26.28 -3.08 -17.22
C SER A 3 25.81 -1.90 -16.40
N SER A 4 24.66 -2.08 -15.71
CA SER A 4 24.16 -1.16 -14.71
C SER A 4 24.15 -1.86 -13.36
N VAL A 5 24.68 -1.20 -12.33
CA VAL A 5 24.65 -1.73 -10.96
C VAL A 5 23.57 -1.00 -10.19
N PHE A 6 22.73 -1.73 -9.45
CA PHE A 6 21.70 -1.20 -8.60
C PHE A 6 21.54 -2.04 -7.32
N ALA A 7 20.79 -1.56 -6.35
CA ALA A 7 20.48 -2.32 -5.17
C ALA A 7 18.97 -2.39 -4.95
N VAL A 8 18.49 -3.48 -4.35
CA VAL A 8 17.17 -3.56 -3.73
C VAL A 8 17.41 -3.64 -2.23
N ASN A 9 17.03 -2.61 -1.50
CA ASN A 9 17.49 -2.39 -0.12
C ASN A 9 19.03 -2.36 -0.05
N ASP A 10 19.65 -3.41 0.49
CA ASP A 10 21.12 -3.55 0.60
C ASP A 10 21.67 -4.60 -0.35
N GLU A 11 20.82 -5.36 -1.05
CA GLU A 11 21.24 -6.43 -1.93
C GLU A 11 21.63 -5.87 -3.30
N PRO A 12 22.91 -5.99 -3.71
CA PRO A 12 23.39 -5.45 -4.98
C PRO A 12 23.12 -6.39 -6.14
N PHE A 13 22.79 -5.81 -7.29
CA PHE A 13 22.57 -6.50 -8.56
C PHE A 13 23.36 -5.84 -9.68
N CYS A 14 23.81 -6.65 -10.65
CA CYS A 14 24.42 -6.18 -11.87
C CYS A 14 23.55 -6.64 -13.07
N LEU A 15 22.96 -5.66 -13.74
CA LEU A 15 22.18 -5.87 -14.95
C LEU A 15 23.09 -5.74 -16.18
N TRP A 16 23.07 -6.74 -17.07
CA TRP A 16 23.70 -6.68 -18.39
C TRP A 16 22.65 -6.43 -19.46
N GLU A 17 22.80 -5.37 -20.22
CA GLU A 17 21.87 -4.98 -21.29
C GLU A 17 22.65 -4.59 -22.56
N VAL A 18 22.04 -4.78 -23.72
CA VAL A 18 22.65 -4.41 -25.00
C VAL A 18 22.56 -2.90 -25.19
N ASP A 19 21.42 -2.32 -24.92
CA ASP A 19 21.13 -0.89 -25.06
C ASP A 19 20.25 -0.43 -23.86
N PRO A 20 20.89 -0.11 -22.72
CA PRO A 20 20.16 0.27 -21.53
C PRO A 20 19.38 1.58 -21.69
N GLU A 21 19.91 2.57 -22.42
CA GLU A 21 19.21 3.85 -22.63
C GLU A 21 17.90 3.65 -23.40
N ARG A 22 17.95 2.88 -24.48
CA ARG A 22 16.75 2.54 -25.25
C ARG A 22 15.76 1.73 -24.41
N ARG A 23 16.25 0.81 -23.58
CA ARG A 23 15.40 0.00 -22.71
C ARG A 23 14.66 0.87 -21.68
N VAL A 24 15.36 1.77 -21.01
CA VAL A 24 14.76 2.71 -20.07
C VAL A 24 13.72 3.61 -20.75
N ARG A 25 14.05 4.14 -21.94
CA ARG A 25 13.08 4.94 -22.71
C ARG A 25 11.83 4.13 -23.05
N SER A 26 12.00 2.94 -23.62
CA SER A 26 10.87 2.05 -23.95
C SER A 26 10.01 1.73 -22.73
N PHE A 27 10.62 1.53 -21.56
CA PHE A 27 9.90 1.31 -20.31
C PHE A 27 9.12 2.55 -19.88
N LEU A 28 9.76 3.72 -19.79
CA LEU A 28 9.13 4.96 -19.32
C LEU A 28 8.04 5.48 -20.26
N ASP A 29 8.20 5.26 -21.59
CA ASP A 29 7.20 5.61 -22.60
C ASP A 29 6.01 4.64 -22.60
N GLY A 30 6.22 3.40 -22.13
CA GLY A 30 5.18 2.39 -22.01
C GLY A 30 4.34 2.48 -20.74
N ILE A 31 4.72 3.34 -19.76
CA ILE A 31 3.92 3.54 -18.55
C ILE A 31 2.71 4.41 -18.88
N ASP A 32 1.51 3.83 -18.75
CA ASP A 32 0.26 4.59 -18.76
C ASP A 32 0.04 5.20 -17.37
N VAL A 33 0.45 6.45 -17.20
CA VAL A 33 0.32 7.18 -15.93
C VAL A 33 -1.14 7.44 -15.54
N ASP A 34 -2.06 7.44 -16.50
CA ASP A 34 -3.48 7.72 -16.30
C ASP A 34 -4.31 6.44 -16.03
N PHE A 35 -3.69 5.25 -16.09
CA PHE A 35 -4.37 3.97 -15.91
C PHE A 35 -5.20 3.90 -14.61
N PHE A 36 -4.63 4.31 -13.50
CA PHE A 36 -5.32 4.27 -12.21
C PHE A 36 -6.43 5.30 -12.11
N GLU A 37 -6.26 6.48 -12.69
CA GLU A 37 -7.33 7.49 -12.78
C GLU A 37 -8.49 7.01 -13.67
N TYR A 38 -8.17 6.39 -14.81
CA TYR A 38 -9.16 5.77 -15.67
C TYR A 38 -9.96 4.70 -14.92
N THR A 39 -9.29 3.82 -14.18
CA THR A 39 -9.91 2.77 -13.36
C THR A 39 -10.84 3.37 -12.31
N LEU A 40 -10.39 4.40 -11.59
CA LEU A 40 -11.20 5.11 -10.60
C LEU A 40 -12.46 5.69 -11.24
N ARG A 41 -12.33 6.46 -12.32
CA ARG A 41 -13.48 7.09 -13.02
C ARG A 41 -14.50 6.07 -13.51
N THR A 42 -14.03 4.96 -14.06
CA THR A 42 -14.89 3.88 -14.56
C THR A 42 -15.74 3.29 -13.44
N HIS A 43 -15.16 3.05 -12.28
CA HIS A 43 -15.88 2.44 -11.16
C HIS A 43 -16.78 3.43 -10.41
N VAL A 44 -16.40 4.70 -10.30
CA VAL A 44 -17.24 5.73 -9.65
C VAL A 44 -18.55 5.98 -10.44
N GLN A 45 -18.55 5.72 -11.74
CA GLN A 45 -19.73 5.93 -12.61
C GLN A 45 -20.69 4.74 -12.67
N THR A 46 -20.39 3.63 -11.98
CA THR A 46 -21.23 2.43 -12.04
C THR A 46 -22.38 2.46 -11.03
N GLU A 47 -23.51 1.85 -11.38
CA GLU A 47 -24.68 1.75 -10.50
C GLU A 47 -24.49 0.74 -9.35
N ASP A 48 -23.58 -0.24 -9.50
CA ASP A 48 -23.27 -1.22 -8.45
C ASP A 48 -22.18 -0.69 -7.52
N GLU A 49 -22.57 0.20 -6.62
CA GLU A 49 -21.65 0.85 -5.67
C GLU A 49 -20.83 -0.14 -4.85
N LYS A 50 -21.42 -1.27 -4.41
CA LYS A 50 -20.70 -2.24 -3.56
C LYS A 50 -19.56 -2.93 -4.30
N ARG A 51 -19.80 -3.37 -5.54
CA ARG A 51 -18.76 -3.99 -6.39
C ARG A 51 -17.74 -2.95 -6.84
N ALA A 52 -18.22 -1.76 -7.19
CA ALA A 52 -17.37 -0.65 -7.57
C ALA A 52 -16.36 -0.31 -6.47
N LEU A 53 -16.81 -0.19 -5.24
CA LEU A 53 -15.92 0.17 -4.13
C LEU A 53 -14.88 -0.91 -3.84
N VAL A 54 -15.24 -2.20 -3.94
CA VAL A 54 -14.25 -3.29 -3.85
C VAL A 54 -13.19 -3.15 -4.94
N ALA A 55 -13.59 -2.82 -6.17
CA ALA A 55 -12.66 -2.63 -7.28
C ALA A 55 -11.80 -1.37 -7.11
N ILE A 56 -12.39 -0.25 -6.65
CA ILE A 56 -11.65 0.99 -6.35
C ILE A 56 -10.65 0.75 -5.21
N ARG A 57 -11.05 0.03 -4.17
CA ARG A 57 -10.18 -0.29 -3.04
C ARG A 57 -9.00 -1.16 -3.46
N LEU A 58 -9.24 -2.18 -4.28
CA LEU A 58 -8.19 -3.01 -4.87
C LEU A 58 -7.26 -2.17 -5.76
N SER A 59 -7.83 -1.29 -6.59
CA SER A 59 -7.05 -0.37 -7.42
C SER A 59 -6.17 0.57 -6.60
N LEU A 60 -6.67 1.08 -5.46
CA LEU A 60 -5.86 1.90 -4.53
C LEU A 60 -4.67 1.13 -3.97
N HIS A 61 -4.86 -0.13 -3.58
CA HIS A 61 -3.76 -0.98 -3.12
C HIS A 61 -2.70 -1.17 -4.21
N HIS A 62 -3.11 -1.50 -5.44
CA HIS A 62 -2.20 -1.67 -6.58
C HIS A 62 -1.48 -0.36 -6.92
N ALA A 63 -2.20 0.77 -6.95
CA ALA A 63 -1.61 2.08 -7.21
C ALA A 63 -0.57 2.47 -6.14
N THR A 64 -0.84 2.17 -4.87
CA THR A 64 0.07 2.43 -3.75
C THR A 64 1.35 1.58 -3.87
N GLU A 65 1.23 0.28 -4.19
CA GLU A 65 2.40 -0.57 -4.46
C GLU A 65 3.20 -0.07 -5.66
N ALA A 66 2.53 0.27 -6.77
CA ALA A 66 3.17 0.79 -7.97
C ALA A 66 3.91 2.11 -7.71
N MET A 67 3.29 3.02 -6.96
CA MET A 67 3.89 4.29 -6.54
C MET A 67 5.19 4.07 -5.76
N PHE A 68 5.16 3.23 -4.72
CA PHE A 68 6.35 2.97 -3.91
C PHE A 68 7.41 2.18 -4.68
N SER A 69 7.00 1.29 -5.59
CA SER A 69 7.95 0.61 -6.49
C SER A 69 8.66 1.59 -7.43
N LEU A 70 7.94 2.57 -7.98
CA LEU A 70 8.53 3.64 -8.78
C LEU A 70 9.45 4.55 -7.96
N LEU A 71 9.06 4.89 -6.71
CA LEU A 71 9.91 5.65 -5.79
C LEU A 71 11.19 4.89 -5.42
N GLY A 72 11.10 3.60 -5.14
CA GLY A 72 12.27 2.75 -4.88
C GLY A 72 13.20 2.67 -6.08
N ALA A 73 12.65 2.45 -7.26
CA ALA A 73 13.40 2.46 -8.51
C ALA A 73 14.06 3.83 -8.79
N PHE A 74 13.35 4.95 -8.53
CA PHE A 74 13.90 6.29 -8.65
C PHE A 74 15.09 6.51 -7.72
N ILE A 75 15.04 6.00 -6.49
CA ILE A 75 16.09 6.17 -5.48
C ILE A 75 17.30 5.25 -5.77
N GLN A 76 17.06 3.97 -6.07
CA GLN A 76 18.11 2.95 -6.09
C GLN A 76 18.53 2.50 -7.49
N ALA A 77 17.73 2.76 -8.52
CA ALA A 77 17.98 2.32 -9.90
C ALA A 77 17.41 3.30 -10.95
N PRO A 78 17.66 4.62 -10.87
CA PRO A 78 17.05 5.58 -11.78
C PRO A 78 17.41 5.35 -13.25
N ASP A 79 18.54 4.70 -13.52
CA ASP A 79 19.05 4.32 -14.84
C ASP A 79 18.58 2.94 -15.34
N CYS A 80 17.92 2.15 -14.48
CA CYS A 80 17.31 0.86 -14.84
C CYS A 80 16.07 0.55 -13.99
N PRO A 81 15.05 1.44 -13.96
CA PRO A 81 13.91 1.32 -13.04
C PRO A 81 13.11 0.02 -13.22
N TYR A 82 12.98 -0.46 -14.45
CA TYR A 82 12.32 -1.74 -14.77
C TYR A 82 12.98 -2.94 -14.08
N ALA A 83 14.31 -2.91 -13.95
CA ALA A 83 15.06 -4.01 -13.33
C ALA A 83 14.81 -4.04 -11.82
N TRP A 84 14.82 -2.88 -11.17
CA TRP A 84 14.49 -2.75 -9.75
C TRP A 84 13.07 -3.24 -9.45
N MET A 85 12.09 -2.77 -10.22
CA MET A 85 10.68 -3.17 -10.04
C MET A 85 10.46 -4.67 -10.27
N ALA A 86 11.20 -5.29 -11.20
CA ALA A 86 11.12 -6.71 -11.46
C ALA A 86 11.78 -7.58 -10.36
N LYS A 87 12.77 -7.04 -9.67
CA LYS A 87 13.52 -7.76 -8.61
C LYS A 87 12.91 -7.59 -7.23
N CYS A 88 12.33 -6.43 -6.94
CA CYS A 88 11.79 -6.10 -5.64
C CYS A 88 10.49 -6.90 -5.37
N SER A 89 10.50 -7.72 -4.35
CA SER A 89 9.30 -8.38 -3.83
C SER A 89 8.48 -7.44 -2.95
N ASN A 90 7.21 -7.80 -2.69
CA ASN A 90 6.35 -7.00 -1.80
C ASN A 90 6.89 -6.92 -0.36
N GLY A 91 7.63 -7.93 0.10
CA GLY A 91 8.31 -7.90 1.40
C GLY A 91 9.43 -6.87 1.44
N GLU A 92 10.30 -6.91 0.43
CA GLU A 92 11.40 -5.95 0.26
C GLU A 92 10.90 -4.53 0.04
N LEU A 93 9.77 -4.35 -0.66
CA LEU A 93 9.15 -3.03 -0.85
C LEU A 93 8.69 -2.43 0.48
N ARG A 94 8.05 -3.21 1.34
CA ARG A 94 7.66 -2.77 2.69
C ARG A 94 8.86 -2.42 3.55
N GLU A 95 9.89 -3.27 3.54
CA GLU A 95 11.16 -2.99 4.23
C GLU A 95 11.78 -1.70 3.73
N PHE A 96 11.85 -1.50 2.40
CA PHE A 96 12.37 -0.29 1.78
C PHE A 96 11.62 0.96 2.27
N THR A 97 10.30 0.97 2.20
CA THR A 97 9.49 2.12 2.62
C THR A 97 9.65 2.43 4.11
N GLU A 98 9.77 1.41 4.96
CA GLU A 98 10.01 1.57 6.39
C GLU A 98 11.40 2.15 6.67
N ARG A 99 12.42 1.73 5.93
CA ARG A 99 13.79 2.28 6.05
C ARG A 99 13.84 3.75 5.65
N VAL A 100 13.13 4.14 4.55
CA VAL A 100 12.99 5.56 4.17
C VAL A 100 12.29 6.34 5.28
N ASN A 101 11.23 5.79 5.86
CA ASN A 101 10.45 6.43 6.92
C ASN A 101 11.25 6.66 8.21
N ARG A 102 12.19 5.75 8.51
CA ARG A 102 13.11 5.85 9.66
C ARG A 102 14.38 6.66 9.37
N ASN A 103 14.53 7.19 8.14
CA ASN A 103 15.74 7.87 7.69
C ASN A 103 17.00 7.00 7.87
N ASP A 104 16.92 5.70 7.51
CA ASP A 104 18.03 4.76 7.70
C ASP A 104 19.28 5.21 6.93
N PRO A 105 20.37 5.57 7.61
CA PRO A 105 21.58 6.07 6.97
C PRO A 105 22.33 5.02 6.13
N LYS A 106 21.95 3.74 6.27
CA LYS A 106 22.54 2.63 5.51
C LYS A 106 21.77 2.34 4.21
N LEU A 107 20.61 2.98 4.00
CA LEU A 107 19.84 2.76 2.77
C LEU A 107 20.62 3.30 1.57
N ILE A 108 20.92 2.40 0.63
CA ILE A 108 21.67 2.75 -0.59
C ILE A 108 20.82 3.65 -1.49
N SER A 109 21.40 4.74 -1.98
CA SER A 109 20.79 5.63 -2.96
C SER A 109 21.76 5.89 -4.11
N LYS A 110 21.27 5.87 -5.33
CA LYS A 110 21.99 6.37 -6.53
C LYS A 110 21.72 7.85 -6.80
N LEU A 111 20.81 8.46 -6.06
CA LEU A 111 20.61 9.90 -6.06
C LEU A 111 21.65 10.54 -5.13
N ASN A 112 22.04 11.76 -5.46
CA ASN A 112 23.06 12.49 -4.68
C ASN A 112 22.44 13.11 -3.42
N ILE A 113 21.85 12.27 -2.55
CA ILE A 113 21.22 12.66 -1.28
C ILE A 113 21.94 11.96 -0.11
N PRO A 114 22.35 12.72 0.92
CA PRO A 114 23.17 12.16 2.02
C PRO A 114 22.37 11.23 2.95
N VAL A 115 21.08 11.49 3.14
CA VAL A 115 20.16 10.66 3.93
C VAL A 115 18.85 10.54 3.20
N VAL A 116 18.41 9.30 2.97
CA VAL A 116 17.14 9.02 2.31
C VAL A 116 16.02 9.17 3.32
N SER A 117 15.17 10.17 3.08
CA SER A 117 13.94 10.45 3.82
C SER A 117 12.84 10.84 2.85
N TRP A 118 11.57 10.77 3.23
CA TRP A 118 10.50 11.22 2.34
C TRP A 118 10.65 12.68 1.92
N HIS A 119 11.22 13.54 2.77
CA HIS A 119 11.49 14.93 2.43
C HIS A 119 12.62 15.06 1.39
N SER A 120 13.74 14.36 1.56
CA SER A 120 14.85 14.40 0.59
C SER A 120 14.47 13.76 -0.74
N VAL A 121 13.67 12.70 -0.71
CA VAL A 121 13.08 12.08 -1.91
C VAL A 121 12.14 13.06 -2.61
N GLY A 122 11.25 13.74 -1.88
CA GLY A 122 10.39 14.80 -2.43
C GLY A 122 11.19 15.93 -3.06
N THR A 123 12.27 16.36 -2.41
CA THR A 123 13.17 17.37 -2.97
C THR A 123 13.76 16.91 -4.31
N ALA A 124 14.19 15.66 -4.42
CA ALA A 124 14.73 15.10 -5.65
C ALA A 124 13.65 14.95 -6.74
N VAL A 125 12.46 14.43 -6.40
CA VAL A 125 11.33 14.28 -7.34
C VAL A 125 10.91 15.63 -7.93
N PHE A 126 10.78 16.66 -7.09
CA PHE A 126 10.32 17.98 -7.49
C PHE A 126 11.45 18.97 -7.83
N ALA A 127 12.68 18.49 -8.05
CA ALA A 127 13.83 19.35 -8.31
C ALA A 127 13.63 20.33 -9.47
N THR A 128 12.90 19.91 -10.52
CA THR A 128 12.60 20.73 -11.70
C THR A 128 11.22 21.41 -11.67
N TYR A 129 10.41 21.13 -10.64
CA TYR A 129 9.08 21.73 -10.49
C TYR A 129 9.19 23.12 -9.84
N LYS A 130 8.99 24.20 -10.61
CA LYS A 130 9.02 25.59 -10.13
C LYS A 130 10.21 25.86 -9.17
N PRO A 131 11.46 25.61 -9.61
CA PRO A 131 12.61 25.58 -8.71
C PRO A 131 12.80 26.92 -7.96
N GLY A 132 13.13 26.82 -6.67
CA GLY A 132 13.41 27.94 -5.78
C GLY A 132 12.18 28.70 -5.28
N THR A 133 10.95 28.27 -5.60
CA THR A 133 9.72 28.93 -5.16
C THR A 133 9.17 28.33 -3.87
N GLU A 134 8.37 29.12 -3.12
CA GLU A 134 7.60 28.61 -1.97
C GLU A 134 6.62 27.49 -2.38
N ARG A 135 6.11 27.54 -3.59
CA ARG A 135 5.24 26.49 -4.14
C ARG A 135 5.97 25.16 -4.25
N GLN A 136 7.24 25.16 -4.65
CA GLN A 136 8.07 23.95 -4.67
C GLN A 136 8.26 23.40 -3.26
N LYS A 137 8.63 24.23 -2.31
CA LYS A 137 8.85 23.83 -0.90
C LYS A 137 7.60 23.22 -0.28
N SER A 138 6.44 23.89 -0.45
CA SER A 138 5.15 23.38 0.00
C SER A 138 4.83 22.04 -0.65
N THR A 139 5.03 21.90 -1.97
CA THR A 139 4.78 20.65 -2.71
C THR A 139 5.61 19.50 -2.17
N VAL A 140 6.91 19.73 -1.95
CA VAL A 140 7.83 18.75 -1.33
C VAL A 140 7.32 18.32 0.05
N GLY A 141 6.99 19.27 0.91
CA GLY A 141 6.49 18.98 2.26
C GLY A 141 5.19 18.18 2.25
N CYS A 142 4.22 18.59 1.42
CA CYS A 142 2.93 17.91 1.31
C CYS A 142 3.06 16.44 0.83
N PHE A 143 3.81 16.21 -0.25
CA PHE A 143 4.01 14.85 -0.76
C PHE A 143 4.87 14.00 0.19
N ALA A 144 5.87 14.56 0.84
CA ALA A 144 6.66 13.84 1.85
C ALA A 144 5.78 13.35 3.01
N THR A 145 4.89 14.20 3.51
CA THR A 145 3.92 13.84 4.55
C THR A 145 2.93 12.78 4.07
N LEU A 146 2.41 12.92 2.85
CA LEU A 146 1.53 11.92 2.22
C LEU A 146 2.22 10.55 2.13
N TRP A 147 3.45 10.50 1.59
CA TRP A 147 4.17 9.23 1.43
C TRP A 147 4.52 8.59 2.77
N ALA A 148 4.86 9.38 3.79
CA ALA A 148 5.06 8.87 5.15
C ALA A 148 3.77 8.23 5.72
N ALA A 149 2.62 8.89 5.55
CA ALA A 149 1.34 8.36 6.00
C ALA A 149 0.94 7.08 5.24
N LEU A 150 1.13 7.05 3.92
CA LEU A 150 0.88 5.85 3.09
C LEU A 150 1.84 4.71 3.43
N THR A 151 3.09 5.00 3.81
CA THR A 151 4.04 3.99 4.32
C THR A 151 3.50 3.32 5.58
N ALA A 152 2.97 4.08 6.52
CA ALA A 152 2.38 3.54 7.74
C ALA A 152 1.18 2.64 7.44
N GLU A 153 0.36 2.99 6.44
CA GLU A 153 -0.75 2.13 5.98
C GLU A 153 -0.24 0.86 5.29
N LEU A 154 0.71 0.97 4.34
CA LEU A 154 1.28 -0.16 3.61
C LEU A 154 1.91 -1.21 4.53
N ASN A 155 2.52 -0.77 5.64
CA ASN A 155 3.18 -1.62 6.63
C ASN A 155 2.23 -2.10 7.74
N ASN A 156 0.98 -1.65 7.75
CA ASN A 156 -0.02 -2.14 8.70
C ASN A 156 -0.44 -3.57 8.34
N PRO A 157 -0.33 -4.54 9.27
CA PRO A 157 -0.72 -5.93 9.02
C PRO A 157 -2.17 -6.07 8.51
N ALA A 158 -3.11 -5.26 9.02
CA ALA A 158 -4.51 -5.30 8.58
C ALA A 158 -4.66 -4.89 7.11
N TYR A 159 -3.88 -3.90 6.65
CA TYR A 159 -3.83 -3.48 5.25
C TYR A 159 -3.27 -4.59 4.35
N VAL A 160 -2.21 -5.27 4.81
CA VAL A 160 -1.60 -6.39 4.07
C VAL A 160 -2.58 -7.55 3.93
N ASP A 161 -3.29 -7.89 5.01
CA ASP A 161 -4.28 -8.97 5.02
C ASP A 161 -5.47 -8.62 4.11
N GLU A 162 -5.97 -7.39 4.19
CA GLU A 162 -7.02 -6.86 3.31
C GLU A 162 -6.61 -6.98 1.84
N TYR A 163 -5.44 -6.45 1.48
CA TYR A 163 -4.96 -6.49 0.11
C TYR A 163 -4.77 -7.92 -0.40
N ASN A 164 -4.18 -8.80 0.40
CA ASN A 164 -4.03 -10.21 0.03
C ASN A 164 -5.39 -10.91 -0.17
N ALA A 165 -6.40 -10.55 0.61
CA ALA A 165 -7.74 -11.08 0.43
C ALA A 165 -8.39 -10.55 -0.85
N LEU A 166 -8.30 -9.24 -1.10
CA LEU A 166 -8.88 -8.56 -2.27
C LEU A 166 -8.28 -9.07 -3.59
N LYS A 167 -6.96 -9.16 -3.71
CA LYS A 167 -6.29 -9.55 -4.97
C LYS A 167 -6.55 -11.00 -5.38
N HIS A 168 -6.97 -11.86 -4.45
CA HIS A 168 -7.34 -13.24 -4.71
C HIS A 168 -8.85 -13.44 -4.99
N GLY A 169 -9.62 -12.36 -5.11
CA GLY A 169 -11.01 -12.36 -5.54
C GLY A 169 -11.96 -13.02 -4.56
N PHE A 170 -12.29 -14.29 -4.75
CA PHE A 170 -13.31 -15.02 -4.00
C PHE A 170 -13.08 -15.19 -2.49
N ARG A 171 -12.02 -14.61 -1.94
CA ARG A 171 -11.75 -14.61 -0.50
C ARG A 171 -12.45 -13.48 0.25
N VAL A 172 -13.14 -12.58 -0.45
CA VAL A 172 -13.73 -11.36 0.10
C VAL A 172 -15.24 -11.37 -0.12
N ARG A 173 -15.97 -11.04 0.95
CA ARG A 173 -17.41 -10.69 0.90
C ARG A 173 -17.52 -9.18 1.09
N GLY A 174 -18.03 -8.45 0.08
CA GLY A 174 -18.23 -7.01 0.16
C GLY A 174 -19.34 -6.61 1.14
N GLY A 175 -19.17 -5.48 1.80
CA GLY A 175 -20.07 -4.87 2.76
C GLY A 175 -19.35 -4.55 4.07
N GLY A 176 -19.69 -3.43 4.68
CA GLY A 176 -19.17 -3.02 5.98
C GLY A 176 -19.97 -3.57 7.15
N PHE A 177 -19.69 -3.05 8.35
CA PHE A 177 -20.39 -3.40 9.60
C PHE A 177 -20.71 -2.15 10.40
N THR A 178 -21.70 -2.27 11.31
CA THR A 178 -21.99 -1.29 12.34
C THR A 178 -21.58 -1.87 13.67
N LEU A 179 -20.80 -1.11 14.44
CA LEU A 179 -20.40 -1.44 15.80
C LEU A 179 -21.00 -0.43 16.77
N ILE A 180 -21.76 -0.91 17.72
CA ILE A 180 -22.36 -0.12 18.80
C ILE A 180 -21.78 -0.57 20.14
N ALA A 181 -21.55 0.38 21.03
CA ALA A 181 -21.05 0.14 22.38
C ALA A 181 -21.85 0.94 23.40
N GLY A 182 -21.96 0.39 24.61
CA GLY A 182 -22.57 1.03 25.76
C GLY A 182 -21.85 0.61 27.06
N VAL A 183 -22.11 1.32 28.14
CA VAL A 183 -21.53 1.00 29.45
C VAL A 183 -22.57 0.24 30.28
N GLU A 184 -22.21 -0.94 30.76
CA GLU A 184 -23.06 -1.71 31.69
C GLU A 184 -23.18 -0.97 33.01
N HIS A 185 -24.42 -0.85 33.53
CA HIS A 185 -24.69 -0.33 34.87
C HIS A 185 -24.62 -1.43 35.91
N GLU A 186 -24.88 -2.66 35.51
CA GLU A 186 -24.82 -3.85 36.34
C GLU A 186 -24.05 -4.93 35.58
N TYR A 187 -23.15 -5.62 36.26
CA TYR A 187 -22.28 -6.64 35.62
C TYR A 187 -23.11 -7.74 34.95
N GLY A 188 -22.86 -7.94 33.68
CA GLY A 188 -23.53 -8.96 32.84
C GLY A 188 -24.92 -8.56 32.33
N VAL A 189 -25.38 -7.33 32.62
CA VAL A 189 -26.64 -6.81 32.09
C VAL A 189 -26.35 -5.79 30.99
N PRO A 190 -26.70 -6.10 29.71
CA PRO A 190 -26.47 -5.15 28.62
C PRO A 190 -27.18 -3.80 28.88
N PRO A 191 -26.54 -2.68 28.51
CA PRO A 191 -27.14 -1.36 28.66
C PRO A 191 -28.39 -1.23 27.78
N PRO A 192 -29.36 -0.35 28.15
CA PRO A 192 -30.50 -0.08 27.29
C PRO A 192 -30.08 0.42 25.91
N ALA A 193 -30.82 0.04 24.86
CA ALA A 193 -30.49 0.43 23.46
C ALA A 193 -30.38 1.96 23.27
N ALA A 194 -31.11 2.75 24.05
CA ALA A 194 -31.05 4.22 24.02
C ALA A 194 -29.73 4.80 24.56
N GLU A 195 -28.96 4.01 25.31
CA GLU A 195 -27.65 4.40 25.86
C GLU A 195 -26.49 3.88 25.04
N MET A 196 -26.78 3.04 24.03
CA MET A 196 -25.80 2.56 23.10
C MET A 196 -25.43 3.63 22.07
N ARG A 197 -24.13 3.72 21.74
CA ARG A 197 -23.60 4.66 20.76
C ARG A 197 -22.89 3.91 19.63
N THR A 198 -23.13 4.34 18.41
CA THR A 198 -22.36 3.86 17.25
C THR A 198 -20.94 4.39 17.36
N ILE A 199 -19.95 3.48 17.39
CA ILE A 199 -18.52 3.79 17.45
C ILE A 199 -17.81 3.49 16.14
N GLY A 200 -18.48 2.83 15.22
CA GLY A 200 -18.01 2.59 13.86
C GLY A 200 -19.14 2.12 12.97
N GLU A 201 -19.24 2.70 11.78
CA GLU A 201 -20.28 2.36 10.81
C GLU A 201 -19.81 2.67 9.40
N SER A 202 -20.05 1.73 8.49
CA SER A 202 -19.97 1.96 7.05
C SER A 202 -20.85 0.96 6.30
N ALA A 203 -21.51 1.43 5.24
CA ALA A 203 -22.14 0.56 4.25
C ALA A 203 -21.08 -0.17 3.40
N PHE A 204 -19.86 0.34 3.40
CA PHE A 204 -18.76 -0.09 2.55
C PHE A 204 -17.65 -0.73 3.38
N GLY A 205 -17.16 -1.85 2.89
CA GLY A 205 -16.14 -2.62 3.58
C GLY A 205 -15.97 -4.00 2.98
N ALA A 206 -15.28 -4.86 3.70
CA ALA A 206 -15.12 -6.24 3.32
C ALA A 206 -14.99 -7.15 4.55
N THR A 207 -15.47 -8.37 4.40
CA THR A 207 -15.21 -9.46 5.34
C THR A 207 -14.45 -10.56 4.63
N PHE A 208 -13.38 -11.05 5.26
CA PHE A 208 -12.52 -12.11 4.72
C PHE A 208 -12.02 -13.05 5.83
N LEU A 209 -11.59 -14.24 5.40
CA LEU A 209 -10.98 -15.22 6.28
C LEU A 209 -9.46 -15.13 6.14
N LYS A 210 -8.79 -14.91 7.25
CA LYS A 210 -7.34 -15.00 7.40
C LYS A 210 -7.01 -16.40 7.92
N ILE A 211 -6.02 -17.04 7.31
CA ILE A 211 -5.45 -18.28 7.80
C ILE A 211 -4.09 -17.98 8.40
N GLU A 212 -3.92 -18.27 9.67
CA GLU A 212 -2.67 -18.01 10.38
C GLU A 212 -2.17 -19.27 11.11
N PRO A 213 -0.85 -19.45 11.20
CA PRO A 213 -0.29 -20.49 12.06
C PRO A 213 -0.69 -20.23 13.51
N PHE A 214 -0.94 -21.28 14.28
CA PHE A 214 -1.12 -21.15 15.69
C PHE A 214 -0.45 -22.31 16.43
N GLY A 215 -0.09 -22.08 17.72
CA GLY A 215 0.67 -23.01 18.52
C GLY A 215 2.18 -22.79 18.50
N SER A 216 2.82 -23.02 19.64
CA SER A 216 4.25 -22.71 19.86
C SER A 216 5.20 -23.86 19.54
N ALA A 217 4.70 -25.08 19.31
CA ALA A 217 5.55 -26.26 19.13
C ALA A 217 6.20 -26.29 17.74
N LYS A 218 7.54 -26.33 17.69
CA LYS A 218 8.30 -26.47 16.45
C LYS A 218 7.83 -27.71 15.66
N GLY A 219 7.50 -27.51 14.40
CA GLY A 219 7.11 -28.61 13.50
C GLY A 219 5.62 -28.93 13.47
N THR A 220 4.80 -28.27 14.28
CA THR A 220 3.33 -28.38 14.17
C THR A 220 2.85 -27.67 12.93
N ARG A 221 1.80 -28.24 12.32
CA ARG A 221 1.13 -27.67 11.13
C ARG A 221 -0.29 -27.22 11.48
N HIS A 222 -0.43 -26.69 12.68
CA HIS A 222 -1.69 -26.14 13.12
C HIS A 222 -1.90 -24.75 12.50
N ILE A 223 -3.07 -24.58 11.94
CA ILE A 223 -3.54 -23.30 11.41
C ILE A 223 -4.94 -23.05 11.96
N ARG A 224 -5.28 -21.79 12.17
CA ARG A 224 -6.64 -21.36 12.48
C ARG A 224 -7.15 -20.40 11.41
N SER A 225 -8.45 -20.35 11.27
CA SER A 225 -9.10 -19.30 10.51
C SER A 225 -9.59 -18.21 11.46
N ARG A 226 -9.35 -16.94 11.07
CA ARG A 226 -9.87 -15.76 11.74
C ARG A 226 -10.73 -15.00 10.75
N GLN A 227 -11.93 -14.64 11.14
CA GLN A 227 -12.75 -13.75 10.33
C GLN A 227 -12.42 -12.29 10.69
N THR A 228 -12.05 -11.53 9.67
CA THR A 228 -11.79 -10.10 9.80
C THR A 228 -12.81 -9.35 8.95
N SER A 229 -13.44 -8.34 9.55
CA SER A 229 -14.28 -7.37 8.84
C SER A 229 -13.64 -6.00 8.90
N VAL A 230 -13.66 -5.28 7.78
CA VAL A 230 -13.12 -3.92 7.65
C VAL A 230 -14.17 -2.97 7.13
N ASN A 231 -14.18 -1.75 7.66
CA ASN A 231 -14.98 -0.63 7.18
C ASN A 231 -14.11 0.33 6.37
N TRP A 232 -14.64 0.79 5.24
CA TRP A 232 -14.01 1.81 4.41
C TRP A 232 -14.84 3.09 4.37
N SER A 233 -14.19 4.24 4.26
CA SER A 233 -14.81 5.46 3.77
C SER A 233 -14.61 5.52 2.26
N LEU A 234 -15.69 5.75 1.52
CA LEU A 234 -15.66 5.93 0.06
C LEU A 234 -14.88 7.19 -0.28
N GLU A 235 -15.17 8.29 0.40
CA GLU A 235 -14.53 9.60 0.18
C GLU A 235 -13.02 9.51 0.41
N ARG A 236 -12.60 8.92 1.54
CA ARG A 236 -11.17 8.70 1.82
C ARG A 236 -10.51 7.88 0.73
N THR A 237 -11.15 6.80 0.29
CA THR A 237 -10.59 5.90 -0.72
C THR A 237 -10.39 6.61 -2.06
N ILE A 238 -11.37 7.40 -2.51
CA ILE A 238 -11.30 8.20 -3.75
C ILE A 238 -10.20 9.26 -3.64
N LEU A 239 -10.18 10.04 -2.56
CA LEU A 239 -9.20 11.12 -2.37
C LEU A 239 -7.76 10.59 -2.31
N LEU A 240 -7.54 9.48 -1.58
CA LEU A 240 -6.21 8.82 -1.56
C LEU A 240 -5.83 8.31 -2.93
N HIS A 241 -6.76 7.73 -3.68
CA HIS A 241 -6.49 7.22 -5.02
C HIS A 241 -6.04 8.35 -5.97
N GLN A 242 -6.67 9.53 -5.90
CA GLN A 242 -6.28 10.70 -6.67
C GLN A 242 -4.88 11.21 -6.30
N LEU A 243 -4.55 11.28 -5.00
CA LEU A 243 -3.23 11.71 -4.53
C LEU A 243 -2.13 10.71 -4.91
N VAL A 244 -2.41 9.42 -4.87
CA VAL A 244 -1.50 8.36 -5.32
C VAL A 244 -1.28 8.43 -6.83
N HIS A 245 -2.34 8.65 -7.64
CA HIS A 245 -2.21 8.87 -9.07
C HIS A 245 -1.29 10.07 -9.39
N MET A 246 -1.50 11.21 -8.73
CA MET A 246 -0.62 12.38 -8.88
C MET A 246 0.83 12.04 -8.50
N SER A 247 1.03 11.26 -7.44
CA SER A 247 2.36 10.80 -7.02
C SER A 247 3.03 9.94 -8.09
N ILE A 248 2.33 8.98 -8.67
CA ILE A 248 2.83 8.13 -9.77
C ILE A 248 3.29 8.98 -10.95
N ASN A 249 2.43 9.91 -11.41
CA ASN A 249 2.75 10.81 -12.51
C ASN A 249 4.00 11.65 -12.22
N ASN A 250 4.14 12.16 -10.99
CA ASN A 250 5.27 12.98 -10.57
C ASN A 250 6.59 12.17 -10.52
N VAL A 251 6.55 10.93 -10.03
CA VAL A 251 7.73 10.07 -9.97
C VAL A 251 8.15 9.63 -11.37
N VAL A 252 7.21 9.30 -12.25
CA VAL A 252 7.51 9.00 -13.67
C VAL A 252 8.12 10.22 -14.35
N SER A 253 7.59 11.44 -14.10
CA SER A 253 8.18 12.69 -14.61
C SER A 253 9.60 12.91 -14.08
N ALA A 254 9.87 12.63 -12.80
CA ALA A 254 11.21 12.72 -12.22
C ALA A 254 12.17 11.68 -12.84
N LEU A 255 11.73 10.45 -13.05
CA LEU A 255 12.49 9.42 -13.77
C LEU A 255 12.81 9.86 -15.21
N LYS A 256 11.85 10.46 -15.91
CA LYS A 256 12.07 11.04 -17.24
C LYS A 256 13.12 12.15 -17.21
N VAL A 257 13.05 13.07 -16.23
CA VAL A 257 14.05 14.15 -16.06
C VAL A 257 15.47 13.56 -15.89
N VAL A 258 15.65 12.60 -14.99
CA VAL A 258 16.96 11.96 -14.75
C VAL A 258 17.48 11.26 -16.02
N ASN A 259 16.57 10.70 -16.82
CA ASN A 259 16.90 10.03 -18.09
C ASN A 259 16.88 10.98 -19.30
N ARG A 260 17.04 12.30 -19.05
CA ARG A 260 17.28 13.35 -20.08
C ARG A 260 16.13 13.51 -21.08
N TYR A 261 14.89 13.32 -20.65
CA TYR A 261 13.73 13.70 -21.46
C TYR A 261 13.59 15.21 -21.53
N LYS A 262 12.92 15.70 -22.57
CA LYS A 262 12.66 17.14 -22.73
C LYS A 262 11.68 17.61 -21.66
N PRO A 263 11.78 18.86 -21.17
CA PRO A 263 10.87 19.41 -20.17
C PRO A 263 9.37 19.30 -20.53
N GLY A 264 9.01 19.40 -21.81
CA GLY A 264 7.62 19.26 -22.27
C GLY A 264 7.05 17.83 -22.18
N GLU A 265 7.89 16.83 -21.94
CA GLU A 265 7.50 15.44 -21.75
C GLU A 265 7.35 15.06 -20.26
N CYS A 266 7.60 16.05 -19.37
CA CYS A 266 7.55 15.88 -17.93
C CYS A 266 6.43 16.77 -17.36
N ARG A 267 5.41 16.14 -16.76
CA ARG A 267 4.27 16.83 -16.18
C ARG A 267 4.21 16.56 -14.68
N PHE A 268 4.21 17.62 -13.87
CA PHE A 268 4.04 17.51 -12.43
C PHE A 268 2.62 17.93 -12.03
N LEU A 269 1.97 17.10 -11.23
CA LEU A 269 0.60 17.26 -10.74
C LEU A 269 0.60 17.50 -9.24
N ARG A 270 -0.34 18.33 -8.78
CA ARG A 270 -0.66 18.47 -7.36
C ARG A 270 -2.07 19.03 -7.21
N PRO A 271 -2.72 18.86 -6.06
CA PRO A 271 -3.93 19.60 -5.71
C PRO A 271 -3.72 21.12 -5.73
N GLU A 272 -4.79 21.86 -5.90
CA GLU A 272 -4.73 23.34 -5.87
C GLU A 272 -4.35 23.84 -4.47
N ASN A 273 -4.98 23.28 -3.43
CA ASN A 273 -4.79 23.69 -2.05
C ASN A 273 -3.92 22.67 -1.29
N ASP A 274 -3.11 23.16 -0.37
CA ASP A 274 -2.28 22.31 0.49
C ASP A 274 -3.14 21.50 1.48
N SER A 275 -4.32 21.99 1.85
CA SER A 275 -5.29 21.30 2.71
C SER A 275 -5.80 19.99 2.10
N ASP A 276 -5.86 19.89 0.76
CA ASP A 276 -6.38 18.72 0.06
C ASP A 276 -5.53 17.46 0.34
N PHE A 277 -4.24 17.64 0.68
CA PHE A 277 -3.36 16.55 1.07
C PHE A 277 -3.74 15.89 2.40
N THR A 278 -4.44 16.59 3.28
CA THR A 278 -4.88 16.07 4.58
C THR A 278 -6.36 15.70 4.61
N GLU A 279 -7.11 16.06 3.58
CA GLU A 279 -8.54 15.82 3.47
C GLU A 279 -8.94 14.35 3.66
N PRO A 280 -8.20 13.34 3.08
CA PRO A 280 -8.56 11.94 3.24
C PRO A 280 -8.70 11.50 4.70
N TRP A 281 -7.87 12.05 5.59
CA TRP A 281 -7.86 11.66 7.02
C TRP A 281 -8.97 12.28 7.85
N LYS A 282 -9.76 13.20 7.29
CA LYS A 282 -10.98 13.73 7.92
C LYS A 282 -12.17 12.78 7.78
N HIS A 283 -12.10 11.85 6.81
CA HIS A 283 -13.16 10.88 6.52
C HIS A 283 -12.86 9.55 7.18
N SER A 284 -13.41 9.33 8.39
CA SER A 284 -13.25 8.09 9.14
C SER A 284 -14.60 7.42 9.38
N PRO A 285 -14.72 6.10 9.18
CA PRO A 285 -15.91 5.33 9.56
C PRO A 285 -15.93 4.99 11.07
N GLY A 286 -15.09 5.60 11.89
CA GLY A 286 -14.89 5.23 13.29
C GLY A 286 -14.04 3.98 13.43
N VAL A 287 -14.56 2.91 14.01
CA VAL A 287 -13.85 1.62 14.07
C VAL A 287 -13.71 1.05 12.67
N THR A 288 -12.47 0.90 12.23
CA THR A 288 -12.11 0.51 10.85
C THR A 288 -11.93 -0.98 10.66
N SER A 289 -11.71 -1.75 11.74
CA SER A 289 -11.56 -3.20 11.63
C SER A 289 -12.04 -3.93 12.89
N MET A 290 -12.53 -5.13 12.70
CA MET A 290 -12.96 -6.02 13.77
C MET A 290 -12.59 -7.46 13.42
N ASN A 291 -12.01 -8.17 14.40
CA ASN A 291 -11.71 -9.58 14.30
C ASN A 291 -12.72 -10.40 15.12
N PHE A 292 -13.22 -11.46 14.55
CA PHE A 292 -14.04 -12.47 15.24
C PHE A 292 -13.17 -13.69 15.49
N ASP A 293 -12.78 -13.87 16.74
CA ASP A 293 -11.96 -15.01 17.18
C ASP A 293 -12.74 -15.88 18.14
N HIS A 294 -12.52 -17.20 18.00
CA HIS A 294 -12.79 -18.13 19.08
C HIS A 294 -11.50 -18.38 19.82
N GLU A 295 -11.52 -18.25 21.15
CA GLU A 295 -10.41 -18.72 21.97
C GLU A 295 -10.28 -20.24 21.79
N LEU A 296 -9.10 -20.65 21.32
CA LEU A 296 -8.74 -22.06 21.22
C LEU A 296 -7.73 -22.33 22.31
N ASP A 297 -8.07 -23.24 23.23
CA ASP A 297 -7.11 -23.71 24.21
C ASP A 297 -6.09 -24.63 23.50
N GLU A 298 -4.91 -24.09 23.28
CA GLU A 298 -3.81 -24.79 22.60
C GLU A 298 -3.37 -26.06 23.35
N SER A 299 -3.59 -26.12 24.67
CA SER A 299 -3.24 -27.27 25.49
C SER A 299 -4.10 -28.49 25.21
N LEU A 300 -5.30 -28.29 24.68
CA LEU A 300 -6.25 -29.37 24.33
C LEU A 300 -6.02 -29.93 22.93
N LEU A 301 -5.14 -29.33 22.14
CA LEU A 301 -4.92 -29.70 20.75
C LEU A 301 -3.62 -30.49 20.61
N PRO A 302 -3.68 -31.80 20.27
CA PRO A 302 -2.46 -32.59 20.09
C PRO A 302 -1.67 -32.06 18.89
N PRO A 303 -0.34 -31.89 19.01
CA PRO A 303 0.49 -31.52 17.88
C PRO A 303 0.43 -32.62 16.80
N LEU A 304 0.12 -32.23 15.57
CA LEU A 304 0.06 -33.15 14.45
C LEU A 304 1.28 -32.97 13.54
N THR A 305 2.00 -34.03 13.32
CA THR A 305 3.14 -34.07 12.39
C THR A 305 2.66 -34.18 10.93
N LYS A 306 3.56 -33.91 9.99
CA LYS A 306 3.27 -34.09 8.56
C LYS A 306 2.88 -35.52 8.24
N ALA A 307 3.49 -36.51 8.87
CA ALA A 307 3.21 -37.93 8.64
C ALA A 307 1.78 -38.30 9.08
N GLU A 308 1.37 -37.85 10.26
CA GLU A 308 0.01 -38.09 10.79
C GLU A 308 -1.06 -37.43 9.93
N LEU A 309 -0.83 -36.19 9.46
CA LEU A 309 -1.72 -35.51 8.56
C LEU A 309 -1.85 -36.25 7.21
N LEU A 310 -0.74 -36.73 6.65
CA LEU A 310 -0.75 -37.53 5.42
C LEU A 310 -1.46 -38.87 5.62
N ALA A 311 -1.27 -39.52 6.77
CA ALA A 311 -2.03 -40.76 7.09
C ALA A 311 -3.51 -40.50 7.16
N LYS A 312 -3.97 -39.41 7.83
CA LYS A 312 -5.39 -39.02 7.86
C LYS A 312 -5.97 -38.71 6.47
N LEU A 313 -5.21 -38.10 5.57
CA LEU A 313 -5.67 -37.81 4.20
C LEU A 313 -5.79 -39.07 3.33
N ARG A 314 -4.98 -40.09 3.61
CA ARG A 314 -4.99 -41.38 2.86
C ARG A 314 -5.97 -42.40 3.42
N ALA A 315 -6.46 -42.21 4.62
CA ALA A 315 -7.41 -43.11 5.29
C ALA A 315 -8.86 -42.96 4.78
N LYS A 316 -9.10 -42.17 3.72
CA LYS A 316 -10.34 -42.07 2.94
C LYS A 316 -10.22 -42.97 1.71
#